data_61e50407fb9f853121560bb827f2e880
#
_entry.id   61e50407fb9f853121560bb827f2e880
#
_cell.length_a   1.000
_cell.length_b   1.000
_cell.length_c   1.000
_cell.angle_alpha   90.00
_cell.angle_beta   90.00
_cell.angle_gamma   90.00
#
_symmetry.space_group_name_H-M   'P 1'
#
loop_
_entity.id
_entity.type
_entity.pdbx_description
1 polymer ?
#
loop_
_entity_poly.entity_id
_entity_poly.type
_entity_poly.pdbx_seq_one_letter_code
_entity_poly.pdbx_strand_id
1 'polypeptide(L)'
;MASEIRNRFTDTEMQIVRETDLLELLTHLGYQVKRIGRYHTTAEMDSLRIKDRRTWFRYSQNTGGDAITLVQQFCDKTFPEAVEYLLTFNGRARDSPAKAVPSVKRDEVQKPFTLPPRNTDDRRVFAYLRKRGIAAQVIRQFMNSGLLYEDAEHHNCVFVGKNSAGQAKYAGLRGTYDRDGKGFRGDVTGSDKNVGFAIPHDPTSDQVRVFEAPIDLMSYLTLHREPINAIALCGLYDGALETYLKDHPSIKRITLCLDSDAPGRAAAQQLKDKYSARGYAVTVEEPRSGKDWNEYLQKRNTPERGR
;
A
#
# COMPACT_ATOMS: atom_id res chain seq x y z
N MET A 1 31.52 -3.44 -12.62
CA MET A 1 30.51 -4.24 -11.93
C MET A 1 29.22 -4.46 -12.72
N ALA A 2 28.57 -3.48 -13.33
CA ALA A 2 27.41 -3.74 -14.21
C ALA A 2 27.77 -4.49 -15.51
N SER A 3 29.02 -4.37 -16.00
CA SER A 3 29.55 -5.10 -17.16
C SER A 3 29.88 -6.56 -16.89
N GLU A 4 30.31 -6.91 -15.68
CA GLU A 4 30.67 -8.30 -15.32
C GLU A 4 29.45 -9.21 -15.11
N ILE A 5 28.32 -8.62 -14.68
CA ILE A 5 27.05 -9.36 -14.56
C ILE A 5 26.44 -9.64 -15.95
N ARG A 6 26.63 -8.74 -16.93
CA ARG A 6 26.23 -8.96 -18.32
C ARG A 6 27.00 -10.13 -18.99
N ASN A 7 28.23 -10.40 -18.57
CA ASN A 7 29.04 -11.50 -19.15
C ASN A 7 28.72 -12.90 -18.58
N ARG A 8 27.84 -13.02 -17.56
CA ARG A 8 27.51 -14.32 -16.94
C ARG A 8 26.42 -15.08 -17.71
N PHE A 9 25.51 -14.37 -18.34
CA PHE A 9 24.40 -14.95 -19.09
C PHE A 9 24.42 -14.42 -20.51
N THR A 10 24.21 -15.31 -21.47
CA THR A 10 24.15 -14.95 -22.90
C THR A 10 22.85 -14.18 -23.22
N ASP A 11 22.83 -13.41 -24.29
CA ASP A 11 21.64 -12.70 -24.74
C ASP A 11 20.47 -13.68 -24.99
N THR A 12 20.77 -14.87 -25.53
CA THR A 12 19.78 -15.93 -25.75
C THR A 12 19.17 -16.42 -24.43
N GLU A 13 19.98 -16.66 -23.40
CA GLU A 13 19.50 -17.06 -22.08
C GLU A 13 18.65 -15.96 -21.45
N MET A 14 19.08 -14.73 -21.56
CA MET A 14 18.31 -13.56 -21.06
C MET A 14 16.99 -13.38 -21.79
N GLN A 15 16.94 -13.68 -23.09
CA GLN A 15 15.70 -13.64 -23.86
C GLN A 15 14.73 -14.73 -23.39
N ILE A 16 15.20 -15.98 -23.26
CA ILE A 16 14.38 -17.10 -22.76
C ILE A 16 13.75 -16.76 -21.40
N VAL A 17 14.56 -16.23 -20.50
CA VAL A 17 14.12 -15.86 -19.15
C VAL A 17 13.07 -14.74 -19.16
N ARG A 18 13.24 -13.71 -20.00
CA ARG A 18 12.27 -12.63 -20.17
C ARG A 18 10.97 -13.08 -20.84
N GLU A 19 11.06 -14.11 -21.67
CA GLU A 19 9.91 -14.70 -22.36
C GLU A 19 9.20 -15.78 -21.52
N THR A 20 9.57 -15.98 -20.28
CA THR A 20 8.89 -16.91 -19.36
C THR A 20 7.42 -16.51 -19.18
N ASP A 21 6.55 -17.51 -19.27
CA ASP A 21 5.12 -17.34 -19.02
C ASP A 21 4.85 -17.20 -17.52
N LEU A 22 4.40 -16.04 -17.10
CA LEU A 22 4.14 -15.74 -15.69
C LEU A 22 2.98 -16.53 -15.11
N LEU A 23 2.01 -16.98 -15.91
CA LEU A 23 0.87 -17.76 -15.40
C LEU A 23 1.33 -19.18 -15.08
N GLU A 24 2.14 -19.78 -15.95
CA GLU A 24 2.74 -21.10 -15.71
C GLU A 24 3.71 -21.05 -14.53
N LEU A 25 4.55 -20.01 -14.47
CA LEU A 25 5.48 -19.81 -13.37
C LEU A 25 4.76 -19.66 -12.01
N LEU A 26 3.72 -18.85 -11.93
CA LEU A 26 2.94 -18.67 -10.70
C LEU A 26 2.22 -19.96 -10.29
N THR A 27 1.68 -20.70 -11.27
CA THR A 27 1.08 -22.03 -11.01
C THR A 27 2.14 -23.00 -10.48
N HIS A 28 3.34 -23.01 -11.05
CA HIS A 28 4.46 -23.82 -10.56
C HIS A 28 4.90 -23.43 -9.14
N LEU A 29 4.81 -22.15 -8.79
CA LEU A 29 5.06 -21.64 -7.44
C LEU A 29 3.91 -21.90 -6.46
N GLY A 30 2.82 -22.56 -6.90
CA GLY A 30 1.70 -22.97 -6.06
C GLY A 30 0.57 -21.93 -5.95
N TYR A 31 0.61 -20.84 -6.71
CA TYR A 31 -0.45 -19.85 -6.72
C TYR A 31 -1.62 -20.25 -7.63
N GLN A 32 -2.84 -19.95 -7.18
CA GLN A 32 -4.05 -20.19 -7.97
C GLN A 32 -4.33 -19.00 -8.90
N VAL A 33 -3.95 -19.14 -10.16
CA VAL A 33 -4.14 -18.10 -11.18
C VAL A 33 -5.60 -18.01 -11.61
N LYS A 34 -6.15 -16.79 -11.63
CA LYS A 34 -7.52 -16.50 -12.12
C LYS A 34 -7.53 -15.30 -13.07
N ARG A 35 -8.52 -15.26 -13.97
CA ARG A 35 -8.71 -14.15 -14.90
C ARG A 35 -9.53 -13.03 -14.26
N ILE A 36 -9.12 -11.79 -14.47
CA ILE A 36 -9.84 -10.58 -14.04
C ILE A 36 -9.89 -9.55 -15.18
N GLY A 37 -11.00 -9.50 -15.90
CA GLY A 37 -11.12 -8.67 -17.10
C GLY A 37 -10.08 -9.04 -18.17
N ARG A 38 -9.26 -8.08 -18.58
CA ARG A 38 -8.17 -8.26 -19.55
C ARG A 38 -6.84 -8.72 -18.94
N TYR A 39 -6.78 -8.83 -17.61
CA TYR A 39 -5.58 -9.22 -16.86
C TYR A 39 -5.77 -10.60 -16.21
N HIS A 40 -4.69 -11.12 -15.62
CA HIS A 40 -4.74 -12.23 -14.68
C HIS A 40 -4.29 -11.76 -13.30
N THR A 41 -4.69 -12.49 -12.28
CA THR A 41 -4.29 -12.30 -10.87
C THR A 41 -4.15 -13.67 -10.23
N THR A 42 -3.84 -13.74 -8.93
CA THR A 42 -3.92 -14.99 -8.18
C THR A 42 -4.99 -14.89 -7.10
N ALA A 43 -5.46 -16.04 -6.60
CA ALA A 43 -6.44 -16.06 -5.51
C ALA A 43 -5.87 -15.45 -4.23
N GLU A 44 -4.57 -15.63 -4.02
CA GLU A 44 -3.83 -15.20 -2.83
C GLU A 44 -3.42 -13.72 -2.87
N MET A 45 -3.44 -13.09 -4.05
CA MET A 45 -2.92 -11.73 -4.22
C MET A 45 -3.80 -10.90 -5.16
N ASP A 46 -4.95 -10.45 -4.69
CA ASP A 46 -5.90 -9.67 -5.50
C ASP A 46 -5.34 -8.33 -6.03
N SER A 47 -4.28 -7.80 -5.43
CA SER A 47 -3.59 -6.59 -5.91
C SER A 47 -2.61 -6.85 -7.06
N LEU A 48 -2.30 -8.11 -7.36
CA LEU A 48 -1.44 -8.49 -8.48
C LEU A 48 -2.21 -8.39 -9.80
N ARG A 49 -1.59 -7.83 -10.82
CA ARG A 49 -2.08 -7.83 -12.21
C ARG A 49 -0.99 -8.30 -13.13
N ILE A 50 -1.32 -9.30 -13.95
CA ILE A 50 -0.42 -9.85 -14.96
C ILE A 50 -0.98 -9.44 -16.31
N LYS A 51 -0.13 -8.79 -17.10
CA LYS A 51 -0.44 -8.31 -18.44
C LYS A 51 0.34 -9.15 -19.46
N ASP A 52 -0.35 -9.54 -20.55
CA ASP A 52 0.24 -10.24 -21.70
C ASP A 52 1.10 -11.47 -21.32
N ARG A 53 0.83 -12.09 -20.15
CA ARG A 53 1.56 -13.23 -19.56
C ARG A 53 3.06 -13.00 -19.33
N ARG A 54 3.55 -11.75 -19.47
CA ARG A 54 4.97 -11.39 -19.50
C ARG A 54 5.36 -10.35 -18.46
N THR A 55 4.43 -9.49 -18.07
CA THR A 55 4.66 -8.43 -17.11
C THR A 55 3.65 -8.50 -15.99
N TRP A 56 4.10 -8.14 -14.79
CA TRP A 56 3.27 -8.11 -13.61
C TRP A 56 3.41 -6.78 -12.90
N PHE A 57 2.37 -6.42 -12.15
CA PHE A 57 2.37 -5.28 -11.26
C PHE A 57 1.53 -5.59 -10.02
N ARG A 58 2.07 -5.34 -8.84
CA ARG A 58 1.39 -5.52 -7.55
C ARG A 58 1.06 -4.16 -6.95
N TYR A 59 -0.20 -3.76 -7.03
CA TYR A 59 -0.66 -2.45 -6.60
C TYR A 59 -0.47 -2.20 -5.10
N SER A 60 -0.60 -3.22 -4.26
CA SER A 60 -0.42 -3.09 -2.81
C SER A 60 1.02 -2.76 -2.39
N GLN A 61 2.00 -3.08 -3.22
CA GLN A 61 3.41 -2.85 -2.95
C GLN A 61 4.04 -1.84 -3.92
N ASN A 62 3.28 -1.37 -4.91
CA ASN A 62 3.74 -0.48 -5.98
C ASN A 62 4.99 -1.01 -6.71
N THR A 63 5.06 -2.33 -6.88
CA THR A 63 6.17 -3.04 -7.52
C THR A 63 5.69 -3.82 -8.71
N GLY A 64 6.57 -4.03 -9.67
CA GLY A 64 6.24 -4.81 -10.87
C GLY A 64 7.47 -5.04 -11.73
N GLY A 65 7.28 -5.77 -12.83
CA GLY A 65 8.34 -6.04 -13.78
C GLY A 65 8.09 -7.28 -14.62
N ASP A 66 9.14 -8.02 -14.91
CA ASP A 66 9.17 -9.25 -15.70
C ASP A 66 9.30 -10.52 -14.82
N ALA A 67 9.56 -11.67 -15.43
CA ALA A 67 9.73 -12.94 -14.73
C ALA A 67 10.92 -12.92 -13.75
N ILE A 68 12.01 -12.20 -14.08
CA ILE A 68 13.19 -12.12 -13.23
C ILE A 68 12.84 -11.41 -11.93
N THR A 69 12.21 -10.24 -12.03
CA THR A 69 11.80 -9.45 -10.87
C THR A 69 10.73 -10.17 -10.05
N LEU A 70 9.86 -10.97 -10.68
CA LEU A 70 8.90 -11.80 -9.97
C LEU A 70 9.62 -12.84 -9.10
N VAL A 71 10.55 -13.59 -9.65
CA VAL A 71 11.29 -14.62 -8.90
C VAL A 71 12.17 -13.98 -7.81
N GLN A 72 12.77 -12.82 -8.07
CA GLN A 72 13.51 -12.09 -7.05
C GLN A 72 12.63 -11.73 -5.85
N GLN A 73 11.43 -11.24 -6.09
CA GLN A 73 10.55 -10.72 -5.05
C GLN A 73 9.72 -11.81 -4.35
N PHE A 74 9.30 -12.84 -5.09
CA PHE A 74 8.41 -13.89 -4.56
C PHE A 74 9.18 -15.11 -4.02
N CYS A 75 10.44 -15.28 -4.43
CA CYS A 75 11.28 -16.40 -4.02
C CYS A 75 12.54 -15.96 -3.28
N ASP A 76 12.66 -14.66 -2.94
CA ASP A 76 13.81 -14.06 -2.24
C ASP A 76 15.16 -14.41 -2.88
N LYS A 77 15.23 -14.32 -4.22
CA LYS A 77 16.42 -14.68 -5.00
C LYS A 77 17.17 -13.44 -5.49
N THR A 78 18.49 -13.56 -5.53
CA THR A 78 19.32 -12.57 -6.22
C THR A 78 19.09 -12.63 -7.73
N PHE A 79 19.49 -11.60 -8.47
CA PHE A 79 19.36 -11.58 -9.92
C PHE A 79 19.96 -12.83 -10.62
N PRO A 80 21.21 -13.25 -10.30
CA PRO A 80 21.78 -14.47 -10.90
C PRO A 80 20.99 -15.73 -10.56
N GLU A 81 20.57 -15.90 -9.32
CA GLU A 81 19.77 -17.04 -8.87
C GLU A 81 18.39 -17.07 -9.52
N ALA A 82 17.77 -15.91 -9.73
CA ALA A 82 16.50 -15.80 -10.41
C ALA A 82 16.62 -16.19 -11.90
N VAL A 83 17.68 -15.76 -12.57
CA VAL A 83 17.96 -16.16 -13.97
C VAL A 83 18.20 -17.66 -14.07
N GLU A 84 19.01 -18.25 -13.20
CA GLU A 84 19.28 -19.71 -13.18
C GLU A 84 18.01 -20.51 -12.87
N TYR A 85 17.21 -20.05 -11.93
CA TYR A 85 15.91 -20.66 -11.61
C TYR A 85 15.00 -20.67 -12.84
N LEU A 86 14.89 -19.55 -13.55
CA LEU A 86 14.05 -19.41 -14.73
C LEU A 86 14.59 -20.21 -15.92
N LEU A 87 15.91 -20.29 -16.09
CA LEU A 87 16.51 -21.17 -17.11
C LEU A 87 16.16 -22.64 -16.82
N THR A 88 16.25 -23.07 -15.57
CA THR A 88 15.87 -24.43 -15.15
C THR A 88 14.38 -24.67 -15.38
N PHE A 89 13.54 -23.71 -14.99
CA PHE A 89 12.09 -23.77 -15.21
C PHE A 89 11.74 -23.91 -16.71
N ASN A 90 12.47 -23.23 -17.60
CA ASN A 90 12.29 -23.31 -19.05
C ASN A 90 13.05 -24.50 -19.71
N GLY A 91 13.49 -25.49 -18.92
CA GLY A 91 14.17 -26.71 -19.43
C GLY A 91 15.61 -26.49 -19.91
N ARG A 92 16.28 -25.42 -19.46
CA ARG A 92 17.65 -25.05 -19.82
C ARG A 92 18.57 -25.03 -18.59
N ALA A 93 18.65 -26.16 -17.86
CA ALA A 93 19.56 -26.28 -16.72
C ALA A 93 21.03 -26.17 -17.18
N ARG A 94 21.85 -25.44 -16.44
CA ARG A 94 23.31 -25.36 -16.63
C ARG A 94 23.99 -26.44 -15.81
N ASP A 95 24.96 -27.16 -16.42
CA ASP A 95 25.76 -28.20 -15.76
C ASP A 95 26.86 -27.70 -14.82
N SER A 96 26.95 -26.42 -14.56
CA SER A 96 27.97 -25.82 -13.68
C SER A 96 27.39 -25.15 -12.45
N PRO A 97 27.86 -25.50 -11.23
CA PRO A 97 27.43 -24.82 -10.02
C PRO A 97 27.89 -23.35 -10.04
N ALA A 98 26.93 -22.46 -9.85
CA ALA A 98 27.21 -21.04 -9.72
C ALA A 98 28.18 -20.78 -8.56
N LYS A 99 29.34 -20.19 -8.81
CA LYS A 99 30.14 -19.62 -7.75
C LYS A 99 29.29 -18.56 -7.05
N ALA A 100 29.03 -18.77 -5.76
CA ALA A 100 28.34 -17.79 -4.92
C ALA A 100 29.08 -16.47 -4.99
N VAL A 101 28.52 -15.50 -5.70
CA VAL A 101 28.97 -14.13 -5.63
C VAL A 101 28.28 -13.52 -4.40
N PRO A 102 29.01 -12.88 -3.47
CA PRO A 102 28.41 -12.24 -2.31
C PRO A 102 27.27 -11.33 -2.79
N SER A 103 26.09 -11.47 -2.20
CA SER A 103 24.95 -10.62 -2.46
C SER A 103 25.31 -9.18 -2.06
N VAL A 104 25.76 -8.41 -3.00
CA VAL A 104 25.77 -6.95 -2.83
C VAL A 104 24.30 -6.55 -2.84
N LYS A 105 23.76 -6.26 -1.65
CA LYS A 105 22.51 -5.51 -1.55
C LYS A 105 22.70 -4.31 -2.48
N ARG A 106 22.04 -4.31 -3.63
CA ARG A 106 21.88 -3.08 -4.38
C ARG A 106 21.05 -2.21 -3.48
N ASP A 107 21.64 -1.16 -2.95
CA ASP A 107 20.86 0.01 -2.61
C ASP A 107 20.08 0.36 -3.87
N GLU A 108 18.79 -0.01 -3.93
CA GLU A 108 17.88 0.60 -4.87
C GLU A 108 18.14 2.09 -4.67
N VAL A 109 18.58 2.76 -5.71
CA VAL A 109 18.64 4.22 -5.72
C VAL A 109 17.17 4.63 -5.61
N GLN A 110 16.70 4.70 -4.36
CA GLN A 110 15.37 5.19 -4.05
C GLN A 110 15.30 6.57 -4.68
N LYS A 111 14.40 6.72 -5.64
CA LYS A 111 14.13 8.05 -6.17
C LYS A 111 13.88 8.95 -4.97
N PRO A 112 14.56 10.09 -4.87
CA PRO A 112 14.44 10.94 -3.70
C PRO A 112 12.96 11.30 -3.49
N PHE A 113 12.48 11.04 -2.27
CA PHE A 113 11.14 11.46 -1.88
C PHE A 113 11.07 12.98 -1.79
N THR A 114 10.19 13.58 -2.54
CA THR A 114 9.93 15.02 -2.48
C THR A 114 8.43 15.25 -2.47
N LEU A 115 7.96 16.00 -1.48
CA LEU A 115 6.55 16.38 -1.40
C LEU A 115 6.16 17.24 -2.63
N PRO A 116 4.96 17.03 -3.21
CA PRO A 116 4.44 17.92 -4.24
C PRO A 116 4.37 19.37 -3.73
N PRO A 117 4.66 20.36 -4.60
CA PRO A 117 4.52 21.75 -4.24
C PRO A 117 3.11 22.05 -3.72
N ARG A 118 3.03 22.80 -2.60
CA ARG A 118 1.76 23.20 -2.01
C ARG A 118 1.12 24.32 -2.85
N ASN A 119 -0.18 24.23 -3.08
CA ASN A 119 -0.95 25.31 -3.68
C ASN A 119 -1.04 26.54 -2.73
N THR A 120 -1.38 27.68 -3.29
CA THR A 120 -1.56 28.93 -2.54
C THR A 120 -2.73 28.88 -1.54
N ASP A 121 -3.72 28.02 -1.81
CA ASP A 121 -4.82 27.74 -0.90
C ASP A 121 -5.25 26.26 -0.97
N ASP A 122 -6.05 25.82 -0.02
CA ASP A 122 -6.52 24.43 0.10
C ASP A 122 -8.04 24.32 -0.19
N ARG A 123 -8.63 25.27 -0.93
CA ARG A 123 -10.10 25.39 -1.07
C ARG A 123 -10.75 24.19 -1.76
N ARG A 124 -10.13 23.65 -2.79
CA ARG A 124 -10.67 22.48 -3.52
C ARG A 124 -10.62 21.23 -2.67
N VAL A 125 -9.51 20.98 -2.02
CA VAL A 125 -9.35 19.86 -1.08
C VAL A 125 -10.34 19.96 0.05
N PHE A 126 -10.51 21.16 0.63
CA PHE A 126 -11.52 21.41 1.66
C PHE A 126 -12.94 21.12 1.16
N ALA A 127 -13.32 21.65 0.00
CA ALA A 127 -14.64 21.43 -0.60
C ALA A 127 -14.88 19.95 -0.96
N TYR A 128 -13.87 19.27 -1.51
CA TYR A 128 -13.93 17.85 -1.84
C TYR A 128 -14.19 16.98 -0.61
N LEU A 129 -13.44 17.19 0.48
CA LEU A 129 -13.62 16.44 1.72
C LEU A 129 -14.94 16.77 2.42
N ARG A 130 -15.39 18.04 2.36
CA ARG A 130 -16.72 18.43 2.82
C ARG A 130 -17.83 17.72 2.07
N LYS A 131 -17.72 17.60 0.73
CA LYS A 131 -18.67 16.86 -0.10
C LYS A 131 -18.72 15.36 0.28
N ARG A 132 -17.63 14.82 0.80
CA ARG A 132 -17.56 13.46 1.35
C ARG A 132 -18.11 13.32 2.78
N GLY A 133 -18.67 14.40 3.34
CA GLY A 133 -19.28 14.39 4.67
C GLY A 133 -18.32 14.66 5.83
N ILE A 134 -17.02 14.81 5.58
CA ILE A 134 -16.03 15.02 6.64
C ILE A 134 -16.26 16.38 7.29
N ALA A 135 -16.23 16.41 8.64
CA ALA A 135 -16.46 17.64 9.41
C ALA A 135 -15.37 18.69 9.14
N ALA A 136 -15.77 19.96 9.02
CA ALA A 136 -14.84 21.07 8.76
C ALA A 136 -13.72 21.15 9.82
N GLN A 137 -14.04 20.85 11.08
CA GLN A 137 -13.08 20.83 12.18
C GLN A 137 -11.99 19.78 11.97
N VAL A 138 -12.37 18.56 11.56
CA VAL A 138 -11.42 17.47 11.26
C VAL A 138 -10.52 17.85 10.09
N ILE A 139 -11.07 18.39 8.99
CA ILE A 139 -10.27 18.83 7.86
C ILE A 139 -9.23 19.88 8.28
N ARG A 140 -9.67 20.93 9.01
CA ARG A 140 -8.77 21.98 9.48
C ARG A 140 -7.69 21.46 10.44
N GLN A 141 -8.01 20.49 11.29
CA GLN A 141 -7.02 19.85 12.19
C GLN A 141 -5.86 19.25 11.39
N PHE A 142 -6.16 18.48 10.33
CA PHE A 142 -5.12 17.87 9.49
C PHE A 142 -4.38 18.91 8.64
N MET A 143 -5.05 19.95 8.15
CA MET A 143 -4.39 21.03 7.42
C MET A 143 -3.43 21.82 8.33
N ASN A 144 -3.87 22.19 9.51
CA ASN A 144 -3.07 22.96 10.47
C ASN A 144 -1.86 22.18 11.00
N SER A 145 -1.95 20.85 11.10
CA SER A 145 -0.83 19.98 11.47
C SER A 145 0.13 19.68 10.31
N GLY A 146 -0.16 20.18 9.11
CA GLY A 146 0.63 19.93 7.92
C GLY A 146 0.61 18.47 7.47
N LEU A 147 -0.47 17.76 7.78
CA LEU A 147 -0.71 16.37 7.36
C LEU A 147 -1.61 16.29 6.12
N LEU A 148 -2.25 17.38 5.75
CA LEU A 148 -3.13 17.50 4.60
C LEU A 148 -2.96 18.85 3.93
N TYR A 149 -2.83 18.84 2.59
CA TYR A 149 -2.82 20.06 1.79
C TYR A 149 -3.22 19.79 0.34
N GLU A 150 -3.39 20.86 -0.45
CA GLU A 150 -3.66 20.81 -1.88
C GLU A 150 -2.36 20.94 -2.69
N ASP A 151 -2.08 20.02 -3.63
CA ASP A 151 -0.95 20.20 -4.53
C ASP A 151 -1.22 21.27 -5.60
N ALA A 152 -0.16 21.98 -5.99
CA ALA A 152 -0.27 23.12 -6.91
C ALA A 152 -0.52 22.73 -8.37
N GLU A 153 -0.12 21.51 -8.77
CA GLU A 153 -0.14 21.09 -10.16
C GLU A 153 -1.48 20.47 -10.58
N HIS A 154 -2.02 19.58 -9.75
CA HIS A 154 -3.19 18.79 -10.08
C HIS A 154 -4.37 19.02 -9.11
N HIS A 155 -4.17 19.85 -8.08
CA HIS A 155 -5.16 20.10 -7.02
C HIS A 155 -5.63 18.83 -6.29
N ASN A 156 -4.75 17.84 -6.14
CA ASN A 156 -5.04 16.64 -5.37
C ASN A 156 -4.98 16.91 -3.86
N CYS A 157 -5.70 16.11 -3.08
CA CYS A 157 -5.40 15.96 -1.66
C CYS A 157 -4.04 15.27 -1.52
N VAL A 158 -3.12 15.87 -0.79
CA VAL A 158 -1.84 15.27 -0.38
C VAL A 158 -1.95 14.91 1.10
N PHE A 159 -1.95 13.60 1.39
CA PHE A 159 -1.97 13.05 2.74
C PHE A 159 -0.55 12.70 3.15
N VAL A 160 0.01 13.42 4.11
CA VAL A 160 1.43 13.32 4.50
C VAL A 160 1.61 12.38 5.67
N GLY A 161 2.43 11.36 5.50
CA GLY A 161 2.94 10.52 6.58
C GLY A 161 4.29 11.04 7.09
N LYS A 162 4.42 11.16 8.40
CA LYS A 162 5.65 11.62 9.08
C LYS A 162 6.21 10.52 9.96
N ASN A 163 7.54 10.41 10.01
CA ASN A 163 8.22 9.53 10.96
C ASN A 163 8.21 10.15 12.39
N SER A 164 8.75 9.43 13.37
CA SER A 164 8.85 9.87 14.77
C SER A 164 9.66 11.16 14.97
N ALA A 165 10.55 11.50 14.03
CA ALA A 165 11.28 12.77 14.01
C ALA A 165 10.48 13.94 13.39
N GLY A 166 9.21 13.71 13.00
CA GLY A 166 8.36 14.72 12.35
C GLY A 166 8.68 14.99 10.88
N GLN A 167 9.59 14.22 10.27
CA GLN A 167 9.96 14.37 8.87
C GLN A 167 8.96 13.64 7.98
N ALA A 168 8.51 14.30 6.91
CA ALA A 168 7.69 13.66 5.89
C ALA A 168 8.48 12.55 5.16
N LYS A 169 7.94 11.34 5.13
CA LYS A 169 8.53 10.15 4.48
C LYS A 169 7.55 9.47 3.52
N TYR A 170 6.29 9.78 3.63
CA TYR A 170 5.21 9.25 2.79
C TYR A 170 4.27 10.37 2.37
N ALA A 171 3.71 10.26 1.18
CA ALA A 171 2.57 11.08 0.78
C ALA A 171 1.64 10.30 -0.17
N GLY A 172 0.39 10.14 0.26
CA GLY A 172 -0.69 9.61 -0.57
C GLY A 172 -1.42 10.72 -1.32
N LEU A 173 -1.82 10.46 -2.55
CA LEU A 173 -2.51 11.39 -3.42
C LEU A 173 -3.95 10.95 -3.69
N ARG A 174 -4.89 11.89 -3.62
CA ARG A 174 -6.27 11.67 -4.01
C ARG A 174 -6.78 12.82 -4.85
N GLY A 175 -7.17 12.51 -6.11
CA GLY A 175 -7.76 13.50 -7.01
C GLY A 175 -9.04 14.08 -6.46
N THR A 176 -9.18 15.41 -6.57
CA THR A 176 -10.40 16.13 -6.21
C THR A 176 -11.44 16.17 -7.33
N TYR A 177 -11.05 15.74 -8.53
CA TYR A 177 -11.93 15.59 -9.69
C TYR A 177 -12.24 14.12 -9.94
N ASP A 178 -13.53 13.83 -10.11
CA ASP A 178 -13.97 12.53 -10.62
C ASP A 178 -14.26 12.69 -12.11
N ARG A 179 -13.45 12.04 -12.96
CA ARG A 179 -13.81 11.77 -14.34
C ARG A 179 -14.42 10.38 -14.38
N ASP A 180 -15.65 10.27 -14.85
CA ASP A 180 -16.39 9.00 -15.03
C ASP A 180 -16.45 8.13 -13.74
N GLY A 181 -16.60 8.75 -12.57
CA GLY A 181 -16.70 8.06 -11.28
C GLY A 181 -15.39 7.48 -10.75
N LYS A 182 -14.25 7.74 -11.40
CA LYS A 182 -12.92 7.26 -11.01
C LYS A 182 -11.98 8.42 -10.71
N GLY A 183 -11.94 8.84 -9.45
CA GLY A 183 -10.93 9.80 -8.99
C GLY A 183 -9.52 9.18 -8.95
N PHE A 184 -8.50 9.98 -9.27
CA PHE A 184 -7.10 9.59 -9.18
C PHE A 184 -6.74 9.12 -7.75
N ARG A 185 -5.94 8.05 -7.67
CA ARG A 185 -5.30 7.56 -6.44
C ARG A 185 -3.87 7.18 -6.76
N GLY A 186 -2.95 7.51 -5.89
CA GLY A 186 -1.55 7.15 -6.05
C GLY A 186 -0.73 7.56 -4.83
N ASP A 187 0.55 7.25 -4.88
CA ASP A 187 1.53 7.71 -3.91
C ASP A 187 2.60 8.52 -4.61
N VAL A 188 3.17 9.46 -3.88
CA VAL A 188 4.32 10.21 -4.35
C VAL A 188 5.52 9.27 -4.51
N THR A 189 6.21 9.37 -5.63
CA THR A 189 7.41 8.55 -5.91
C THR A 189 8.44 8.70 -4.81
N GLY A 190 9.03 7.58 -4.37
CA GLY A 190 9.99 7.56 -3.27
C GLY A 190 9.37 7.56 -1.88
N SER A 191 8.03 7.48 -1.76
CA SER A 191 7.36 7.33 -0.47
C SER A 191 7.77 6.04 0.24
N ASP A 192 8.07 6.15 1.53
CA ASP A 192 8.32 5.00 2.40
C ASP A 192 7.00 4.40 2.89
N LYS A 193 6.70 3.20 2.43
CA LYS A 193 5.48 2.46 2.81
C LYS A 193 5.46 1.99 4.27
N ASN A 194 6.58 2.09 4.97
CA ASN A 194 6.64 1.83 6.41
C ASN A 194 6.22 3.05 7.25
N VAL A 195 5.81 4.15 6.60
CA VAL A 195 5.29 5.34 7.25
C VAL A 195 3.86 5.59 6.77
N GLY A 196 2.89 5.51 7.68
CA GLY A 196 1.48 5.74 7.38
C GLY A 196 1.04 7.18 7.61
N PHE A 197 -0.20 7.45 7.24
CA PHE A 197 -0.86 8.70 7.59
C PHE A 197 -1.42 8.57 9.02
N ALA A 198 -0.81 9.25 9.99
CA ALA A 198 -1.18 9.14 11.39
C ALA A 198 -1.43 10.51 12.01
N ILE A 199 -2.36 10.56 12.98
CA ILE A 199 -2.49 11.72 13.86
C ILE A 199 -1.37 11.73 14.90
N PRO A 200 -1.04 12.88 15.51
CA PRO A 200 -0.07 12.94 16.60
C PRO A 200 -0.46 11.96 17.72
N HIS A 201 0.52 11.21 18.22
CA HIS A 201 0.31 10.21 19.25
C HIS A 201 -0.02 10.85 20.62
N ASP A 202 -1.08 10.35 21.25
CA ASP A 202 -1.40 10.61 22.65
C ASP A 202 -0.81 9.50 23.53
N PRO A 203 0.24 9.78 24.33
CA PRO A 203 0.91 8.78 25.15
C PRO A 203 0.05 8.30 26.35
N THR A 204 -1.06 8.96 26.65
CA THR A 204 -1.98 8.53 27.72
C THR A 204 -2.86 7.36 27.32
N SER A 205 -2.98 7.07 26.02
CA SER A 205 -3.77 5.97 25.50
C SER A 205 -2.87 4.81 25.05
N ASP A 206 -3.21 3.60 25.48
CA ASP A 206 -2.54 2.36 25.06
C ASP A 206 -3.19 1.68 23.83
N GLN A 207 -4.11 2.38 23.16
CA GLN A 207 -4.88 1.88 22.02
C GLN A 207 -4.54 2.66 20.74
N VAL A 208 -4.51 1.94 19.60
CA VAL A 208 -4.46 2.52 18.27
C VAL A 208 -5.57 1.95 17.37
N ARG A 209 -6.20 2.81 16.56
CA ARG A 209 -7.11 2.41 15.49
C ARG A 209 -6.41 2.46 14.14
N VAL A 210 -6.62 1.42 13.34
CA VAL A 210 -5.92 1.19 12.08
C VAL A 210 -6.91 1.21 10.92
N PHE A 211 -6.71 2.10 9.97
CA PHE A 211 -7.57 2.29 8.80
C PHE A 211 -6.84 1.93 7.51
N GLU A 212 -7.59 1.59 6.47
CA GLU A 212 -7.00 1.34 5.16
C GLU A 212 -6.58 2.65 4.48
N ALA A 213 -7.41 3.71 4.54
CA ALA A 213 -7.15 4.96 3.86
C ALA A 213 -7.33 6.20 4.78
N PRO A 214 -6.62 7.31 4.48
CA PRO A 214 -6.74 8.57 5.23
C PRO A 214 -8.17 9.12 5.33
N ILE A 215 -8.95 8.96 4.25
CA ILE A 215 -10.34 9.45 4.22
C ILE A 215 -11.22 8.67 5.21
N ASP A 216 -10.97 7.38 5.41
CA ASP A 216 -11.71 6.55 6.37
C ASP A 216 -11.36 6.92 7.81
N LEU A 217 -10.08 7.16 8.10
CA LEU A 217 -9.65 7.72 9.38
C LEU A 217 -10.34 9.07 9.68
N MET A 218 -10.36 10.00 8.72
CA MET A 218 -11.01 11.30 8.88
C MET A 218 -12.54 11.17 9.04
N SER A 219 -13.14 10.19 8.36
CA SER A 219 -14.57 9.88 8.47
C SER A 219 -14.91 9.33 9.85
N TYR A 220 -14.07 8.43 10.37
CA TYR A 220 -14.23 7.90 11.73
C TYR A 220 -14.17 9.00 12.79
N LEU A 221 -13.17 9.91 12.70
CA LEU A 221 -13.08 11.08 13.60
C LEU A 221 -14.31 12.01 13.51
N THR A 222 -14.90 12.13 12.33
CA THR A 222 -16.14 12.90 12.14
C THR A 222 -17.33 12.24 12.85
N LEU A 223 -17.40 10.91 12.83
CA LEU A 223 -18.49 10.14 13.43
C LEU A 223 -18.41 10.12 14.96
N HIS A 224 -17.21 9.93 15.51
CA HIS A 224 -17.04 9.61 16.92
C HIS A 224 -16.58 10.77 17.78
N ARG A 225 -15.92 11.79 17.21
CA ARG A 225 -15.47 13.04 17.88
C ARG A 225 -14.60 12.85 19.13
N GLU A 226 -14.12 11.65 19.39
CA GLU A 226 -13.26 11.31 20.51
C GLU A 226 -11.78 11.39 20.13
N PRO A 227 -10.89 11.82 21.05
CA PRO A 227 -9.46 11.72 20.83
C PRO A 227 -9.06 10.25 20.77
N ILE A 228 -8.32 9.89 19.74
CA ILE A 228 -7.82 8.51 19.52
C ILE A 228 -6.42 8.56 18.96
N ASN A 229 -5.61 7.53 19.22
CA ASN A 229 -4.46 7.24 18.39
C ASN A 229 -4.95 6.52 17.14
N ALA A 230 -4.57 7.01 15.99
CA ALA A 230 -5.03 6.44 14.72
C ALA A 230 -3.98 6.55 13.61
N ILE A 231 -3.93 5.52 12.79
CA ILE A 231 -3.07 5.43 11.61
C ILE A 231 -3.85 4.85 10.42
N ALA A 232 -3.67 5.42 9.23
CA ALA A 232 -4.09 4.82 7.98
C ALA A 232 -2.86 4.23 7.26
N LEU A 233 -2.96 2.97 6.86
CA LEU A 233 -1.89 2.21 6.20
C LEU A 233 -1.64 2.68 4.77
N CYS A 234 -2.62 3.35 4.17
CA CYS A 234 -2.63 3.75 2.77
C CYS A 234 -2.57 2.53 1.82
N GLY A 235 -3.30 1.50 2.17
CA GLY A 235 -3.42 0.19 1.55
C GLY A 235 -3.52 -0.90 2.60
N LEU A 236 -3.23 -2.15 2.23
CA LEU A 236 -3.33 -3.31 3.12
C LEU A 236 -1.97 -3.82 3.65
N TYR A 237 -0.86 -3.19 3.22
CA TYR A 237 0.48 -3.49 3.74
C TYR A 237 0.68 -2.88 5.11
N ASP A 238 1.09 -3.68 6.08
CA ASP A 238 1.11 -3.29 7.50
C ASP A 238 2.47 -2.76 8.02
N GLY A 239 3.44 -2.53 7.14
CA GLY A 239 4.74 -1.98 7.54
C GLY A 239 4.64 -0.65 8.29
N ALA A 240 3.66 0.20 7.94
CA ALA A 240 3.38 1.43 8.65
C ALA A 240 2.88 1.19 10.09
N LEU A 241 2.08 0.15 10.33
CA LEU A 241 1.65 -0.25 11.67
C LEU A 241 2.83 -0.81 12.47
N GLU A 242 3.69 -1.64 11.87
CA GLU A 242 4.87 -2.17 12.53
C GLU A 242 5.81 -1.04 13.02
N THR A 243 6.06 -0.06 12.16
CA THR A 243 6.86 1.12 12.53
C THR A 243 6.18 1.91 13.64
N TYR A 244 4.86 2.16 13.53
CA TYR A 244 4.11 2.91 14.53
C TYR A 244 4.17 2.22 15.91
N LEU A 245 3.98 0.91 15.98
CA LEU A 245 4.05 0.16 17.24
C LEU A 245 5.46 0.13 17.84
N LYS A 246 6.49 0.11 17.00
CA LYS A 246 7.88 0.22 17.44
C LYS A 246 8.18 1.58 18.05
N ASP A 247 7.67 2.65 17.44
CA ASP A 247 7.88 4.03 17.91
C ASP A 247 7.01 4.35 19.16
N HIS A 248 5.93 3.59 19.38
CA HIS A 248 4.99 3.78 20.49
C HIS A 248 4.80 2.48 21.31
N PRO A 249 5.78 2.06 22.12
CA PRO A 249 5.76 0.77 22.84
C PRO A 249 4.70 0.71 23.96
N SER A 250 4.09 1.84 24.33
CA SER A 250 2.94 1.92 25.25
C SER A 250 1.67 1.31 24.67
N ILE A 251 1.53 1.22 23.36
CA ILE A 251 0.36 0.62 22.70
C ILE A 251 0.30 -0.88 23.00
N LYS A 252 -0.86 -1.32 23.49
CA LYS A 252 -1.18 -2.74 23.81
C LYS A 252 -2.43 -3.23 23.11
N ARG A 253 -3.29 -2.32 22.67
CA ARG A 253 -4.57 -2.63 22.05
C ARG A 253 -4.61 -2.06 20.62
N ILE A 254 -5.01 -2.91 19.67
CA ILE A 254 -5.14 -2.57 18.26
C ILE A 254 -6.59 -2.81 17.85
N THR A 255 -7.24 -1.79 17.29
CA THR A 255 -8.55 -1.94 16.66
C THR A 255 -8.40 -1.79 15.15
N LEU A 256 -8.64 -2.85 14.42
CA LEU A 256 -8.58 -2.86 12.96
C LEU A 256 -9.91 -2.35 12.41
N CYS A 257 -9.88 -1.21 11.74
CA CYS A 257 -11.01 -0.51 11.14
C CYS A 257 -10.86 -0.47 9.60
N LEU A 258 -10.47 -1.61 9.01
CA LEU A 258 -10.25 -1.74 7.57
C LEU A 258 -11.58 -1.79 6.80
N ASP A 259 -11.50 -1.76 5.47
CA ASP A 259 -12.69 -1.87 4.62
C ASP A 259 -13.41 -3.21 4.84
N SER A 260 -14.74 -3.21 4.78
CA SER A 260 -15.57 -4.41 4.99
C SER A 260 -15.82 -5.21 3.70
N ASP A 261 -15.01 -4.99 2.65
CA ASP A 261 -15.00 -5.82 1.46
C ASP A 261 -14.15 -7.10 1.64
N ALA A 262 -14.16 -8.00 0.66
CA ALA A 262 -13.46 -9.28 0.82
C ALA A 262 -11.94 -9.14 1.05
N PRO A 263 -11.20 -8.27 0.34
CA PRO A 263 -9.78 -8.01 0.62
C PRO A 263 -9.53 -7.42 2.02
N GLY A 264 -10.34 -6.43 2.42
CA GLY A 264 -10.20 -5.76 3.72
C GLY A 264 -10.46 -6.71 4.90
N ARG A 265 -11.49 -7.57 4.81
CA ARG A 265 -11.76 -8.59 5.82
C ARG A 265 -10.68 -9.64 5.90
N ALA A 266 -10.16 -10.10 4.76
CA ALA A 266 -9.04 -11.05 4.73
C ALA A 266 -7.78 -10.46 5.38
N ALA A 267 -7.47 -9.20 5.07
CA ALA A 267 -6.37 -8.47 5.70
C ALA A 267 -6.60 -8.28 7.20
N ALA A 268 -7.80 -7.90 7.63
CA ALA A 268 -8.14 -7.74 9.04
C ALA A 268 -7.93 -9.04 9.82
N GLN A 269 -8.34 -10.20 9.25
CA GLN A 269 -8.11 -11.49 9.90
C GLN A 269 -6.62 -11.82 9.99
N GLN A 270 -5.85 -11.64 8.91
CA GLN A 270 -4.41 -11.88 8.91
C GLN A 270 -3.67 -11.00 9.93
N LEU A 271 -4.00 -9.71 9.99
CA LEU A 271 -3.39 -8.78 10.94
C LEU A 271 -3.80 -9.12 12.38
N LYS A 272 -5.04 -9.50 12.60
CA LYS A 272 -5.51 -9.96 13.91
C LYS A 272 -4.69 -11.15 14.40
N ASP A 273 -4.52 -12.17 13.57
CA ASP A 273 -3.75 -13.37 13.94
C ASP A 273 -2.28 -13.01 14.18
N LYS A 274 -1.68 -12.21 13.31
CA LYS A 274 -0.28 -11.76 13.41
C LYS A 274 0.00 -11.01 14.70
N TYR A 275 -0.80 -10.00 15.03
CA TYR A 275 -0.54 -9.13 16.18
C TYR A 275 -1.02 -9.76 17.49
N SER A 276 -2.06 -10.60 17.47
CA SER A 276 -2.43 -11.40 18.66
C SER A 276 -1.32 -12.37 19.05
N ALA A 277 -0.68 -13.03 18.09
CA ALA A 277 0.47 -13.90 18.34
C ALA A 277 1.69 -13.13 18.91
N ARG A 278 1.75 -11.82 18.71
CA ARG A 278 2.79 -10.92 19.27
C ARG A 278 2.38 -10.32 20.64
N GLY A 279 1.24 -10.72 21.21
CA GLY A 279 0.78 -10.30 22.53
C GLY A 279 -0.06 -9.02 22.56
N TYR A 280 -0.50 -8.50 21.43
CA TYR A 280 -1.45 -7.38 21.40
C TYR A 280 -2.90 -7.87 21.59
N ALA A 281 -3.73 -7.08 22.26
CA ALA A 281 -5.18 -7.29 22.25
C ALA A 281 -5.75 -6.69 20.95
N VAL A 282 -6.18 -7.55 20.01
CA VAL A 282 -6.63 -7.13 18.69
C VAL A 282 -8.13 -7.33 18.53
N THR A 283 -8.83 -6.26 18.16
CA THR A 283 -10.26 -6.27 17.82
C THR A 283 -10.46 -5.80 16.37
N VAL A 284 -11.59 -6.16 15.78
CA VAL A 284 -12.00 -5.69 14.46
C VAL A 284 -13.26 -4.86 14.64
N GLU A 285 -13.32 -3.69 14.06
CA GLU A 285 -14.48 -2.80 14.05
C GLU A 285 -14.83 -2.46 12.59
N GLU A 286 -16.04 -2.84 12.16
CA GLU A 286 -16.53 -2.58 10.81
C GLU A 286 -17.56 -1.44 10.81
N PRO A 287 -17.69 -0.69 9.70
CA PRO A 287 -18.76 0.29 9.55
C PRO A 287 -20.12 -0.43 9.55
N ARG A 288 -21.13 0.14 10.23
CA ARG A 288 -22.46 -0.45 10.34
C ARG A 288 -23.20 -0.58 9.00
N SER A 289 -22.80 0.17 7.99
CA SER A 289 -23.32 0.08 6.63
C SER A 289 -22.30 0.65 5.62
N GLY A 290 -22.34 0.15 4.39
CA GLY A 290 -21.34 0.49 3.39
C GLY A 290 -20.10 -0.39 3.49
N LYS A 291 -19.17 -0.19 2.58
CA LYS A 291 -17.94 -0.97 2.49
C LYS A 291 -16.78 -0.35 3.28
N ASP A 292 -16.83 0.96 3.50
CA ASP A 292 -15.79 1.74 4.18
C ASP A 292 -16.39 2.81 5.11
N TRP A 293 -15.59 3.43 5.96
CA TRP A 293 -16.03 4.43 6.94
C TRP A 293 -16.54 5.71 6.29
N ASN A 294 -16.05 6.04 5.09
CA ASN A 294 -16.54 7.21 4.37
C ASN A 294 -17.92 6.96 3.77
N GLU A 295 -18.17 5.79 3.21
CA GLU A 295 -19.49 5.44 2.71
C GLU A 295 -20.53 5.39 3.85
N TYR A 296 -20.14 4.84 5.01
CA TYR A 296 -20.99 4.87 6.21
C TYR A 296 -21.32 6.30 6.65
N LEU A 297 -20.32 7.17 6.72
CA LEU A 297 -20.53 8.59 7.05
C LEU A 297 -21.48 9.28 6.07
N GLN A 298 -21.31 9.06 4.78
CA GLN A 298 -22.16 9.66 3.75
C GLN A 298 -23.61 9.18 3.84
N LYS A 299 -23.82 7.87 4.04
CA LYS A 299 -25.17 7.29 4.24
C LYS A 299 -25.86 7.89 5.47
N ARG A 300 -25.14 8.04 6.58
CA ARG A 300 -25.67 8.63 7.81
C ARG A 300 -26.06 10.10 7.64
N ASN A 301 -25.34 10.85 6.79
CA ASN A 301 -25.60 12.27 6.54
C ASN A 301 -26.68 12.52 5.46
N THR A 302 -27.08 11.47 4.72
CA THR A 302 -28.15 11.57 3.73
C THR A 302 -29.48 11.38 4.46
N PRO A 303 -30.41 12.40 4.49
CA PRO A 303 -31.72 12.20 5.07
C PRO A 303 -32.43 11.06 4.32
N GLU A 304 -33.02 10.11 5.07
CA GLU A 304 -33.99 9.19 4.47
C GLU A 304 -35.04 10.04 3.76
N ARG A 305 -35.07 10.02 2.43
CA ARG A 305 -36.20 10.56 1.69
C ARG A 305 -37.40 9.71 2.08
N GLY A 306 -38.24 10.27 2.96
CA GLY A 306 -39.46 9.63 3.41
C GLY A 306 -40.24 9.08 2.21
N ARG A 307 -40.60 7.81 2.32
CA ARG A 307 -41.59 7.16 1.45
C ARG A 307 -42.95 7.71 1.75
#